data_27b2f01dfb9bd8d312acf9280c3f0810
#
_entry.id   27b2f01dfb9bd8d312acf9280c3f0810
#
_cell.length_a   1.000
_cell.length_b   1.000
_cell.length_c   1.000
_cell.angle_alpha   90.00
_cell.angle_beta   90.00
_cell.angle_gamma   90.00
#
_symmetry.space_group_name_H-M   'P 1'
#
loop_
_entity.id
_entity.type
_entity.pdbx_description
1 polymer ?
#
loop_
_entity_poly.entity_id
_entity_poly.type
_entity_poly.pdbx_seq_one_letter_code
_entity_poly.pdbx_strand_id
1 'polypeptide(L)'
;SEDLIFEGLNLSIIKNKHYVIQGDNGSGKSTLIGLLAGIYTPDEGQINRYKKVYGYVGPIPLLFEDTLRNNIHYGLEEDIEDEVILQKLTDFNVFNDNKDALEQIISSKTLSSGQMQKISYIRAILNKPEILFLDEATANLDKNSVYYFNQEINKFEGTIINVTHKPEQF
;
A
#
# COMPACT_ATOMS: atom_id res chain seq x y z
N SER A 1 12.89 -9.69 -29.59
CA SER A 1 13.65 -9.67 -28.34
C SER A 1 12.72 -9.11 -27.28
N GLU A 2 12.38 -9.90 -26.28
CA GLU A 2 11.73 -9.37 -25.06
C GLU A 2 12.77 -8.48 -24.38
N ASP A 3 12.43 -7.22 -24.16
CA ASP A 3 13.35 -6.29 -23.54
C ASP A 3 13.54 -6.69 -22.07
N LEU A 4 14.77 -7.02 -21.70
CA LEU A 4 15.14 -7.32 -20.32
C LEU A 4 14.94 -6.08 -19.47
N ILE A 5 14.13 -6.19 -18.40
CA ILE A 5 13.90 -5.09 -17.45
C ILE A 5 15.06 -5.00 -16.46
N PHE A 6 15.56 -6.13 -15.97
CA PHE A 6 16.72 -6.21 -15.07
C PHE A 6 17.65 -7.33 -15.49
N GLU A 7 18.96 -7.09 -15.45
CA GLU A 7 20.00 -8.06 -15.69
C GLU A 7 21.02 -7.99 -14.56
N GLY A 8 21.33 -9.14 -13.94
CA GLY A 8 22.34 -9.25 -12.90
C GLY A 8 22.08 -8.40 -11.65
N LEU A 9 20.82 -8.04 -11.37
CA LEU A 9 20.46 -7.23 -10.23
C LEU A 9 20.72 -7.99 -8.91
N ASN A 10 21.59 -7.42 -8.07
CA ASN A 10 21.83 -7.89 -6.70
C ASN A 10 21.41 -6.79 -5.71
N LEU A 11 20.46 -7.09 -4.87
CA LEU A 11 19.89 -6.15 -3.91
C LEU A 11 19.69 -6.82 -2.55
N SER A 12 20.04 -6.12 -1.47
CA SER A 12 19.76 -6.55 -0.11
C SER A 12 18.93 -5.52 0.62
N ILE A 13 17.82 -5.95 1.22
CA ILE A 13 16.92 -5.12 2.02
C ILE A 13 17.17 -5.44 3.50
N ILE A 14 17.58 -4.43 4.25
CA ILE A 14 17.82 -4.51 5.70
C ILE A 14 16.51 -4.24 6.43
N LYS A 15 16.19 -5.04 7.44
CA LYS A 15 14.98 -4.87 8.26
C LYS A 15 14.93 -3.50 8.93
N ASN A 16 13.71 -3.00 9.12
CA ASN A 16 13.41 -1.76 9.83
C ASN A 16 14.15 -0.55 9.23
N LYS A 17 14.25 -0.55 7.91
CA LYS A 17 14.78 0.58 7.13
C LYS A 17 13.76 1.02 6.10
N HIS A 18 13.77 2.31 5.80
CA HIS A 18 12.94 2.90 4.76
C HIS A 18 13.77 3.10 3.50
N TYR A 19 13.27 2.57 2.39
CA TYR A 19 13.90 2.64 1.07
C TYR A 19 13.02 3.40 0.11
N VAL A 20 13.62 4.26 -0.66
CA VAL A 20 12.96 4.96 -1.77
C VAL A 20 13.56 4.48 -3.09
N ILE A 21 12.71 4.00 -3.99
CA ILE A 21 13.07 3.61 -5.35
C ILE A 21 12.71 4.77 -6.28
N GLN A 22 13.70 5.29 -6.96
CA GLN A 22 13.57 6.40 -7.91
C GLN A 22 14.03 5.99 -9.31
N GLY A 23 13.53 6.67 -10.31
CA GLY A 23 13.89 6.48 -11.72
C GLY A 23 12.81 7.01 -12.65
N ASP A 24 13.12 7.05 -13.94
CA ASP A 24 12.21 7.53 -14.97
C ASP A 24 10.97 6.63 -15.13
N ASN A 25 9.95 7.15 -15.80
CA ASN A 25 8.80 6.35 -16.17
C ASN A 25 9.23 5.20 -17.07
N GLY A 26 8.71 3.99 -16.81
CA GLY A 26 9.08 2.79 -17.57
C GLY A 26 10.42 2.15 -17.17
N SER A 27 11.15 2.68 -16.17
CA SER A 27 12.44 2.10 -15.71
C SER A 27 12.30 0.80 -14.89
N GLY A 28 11.10 0.24 -14.75
CA GLY A 28 10.86 -1.02 -14.05
C GLY A 28 10.60 -0.90 -12.54
N LYS A 29 10.39 0.30 -11.98
CA LYS A 29 10.16 0.49 -10.53
C LYS A 29 9.01 -0.37 -9.99
N SER A 30 7.85 -0.32 -10.65
CA SER A 30 6.68 -1.12 -10.25
C SER A 30 6.92 -2.62 -10.45
N THR A 31 7.73 -3.01 -11.43
CA THR A 31 8.16 -4.40 -11.62
C THR A 31 9.07 -4.84 -10.47
N LEU A 32 10.04 -4.00 -10.08
CA LEU A 32 10.93 -4.31 -8.97
C LEU A 32 10.16 -4.47 -7.64
N ILE A 33 9.28 -3.53 -7.32
CA ILE A 33 8.48 -3.63 -6.08
C ILE A 33 7.53 -4.83 -6.12
N GLY A 34 6.95 -5.16 -7.28
CA GLY A 34 6.14 -6.36 -7.47
C GLY A 34 6.92 -7.66 -7.31
N LEU A 35 8.16 -7.71 -7.80
CA LEU A 35 9.08 -8.82 -7.56
C LEU A 35 9.42 -8.94 -6.06
N LEU A 36 9.74 -7.85 -5.39
CA LEU A 36 10.06 -7.85 -3.96
C LEU A 36 8.85 -8.24 -3.10
N ALA A 37 7.66 -7.79 -3.45
CA ALA A 37 6.41 -8.15 -2.77
C ALA A 37 5.91 -9.58 -3.05
N GLY A 38 6.47 -10.25 -4.07
CA GLY A 38 6.06 -11.59 -4.47
C GLY A 38 4.83 -11.64 -5.36
N ILE A 39 4.42 -10.51 -5.93
CA ILE A 39 3.36 -10.42 -6.93
C ILE A 39 3.84 -11.03 -8.26
N TYR A 40 5.11 -10.82 -8.59
CA TYR A 40 5.77 -11.39 -9.75
C TYR A 40 6.85 -12.39 -9.35
N THR A 41 7.15 -13.32 -10.24
CA THR A 41 8.27 -14.27 -10.15
C THR A 41 9.36 -13.84 -11.13
N PRO A 42 10.64 -13.85 -10.76
CA PRO A 42 11.71 -13.58 -11.73
C PRO A 42 11.83 -14.74 -12.72
N ASP A 43 12.18 -14.43 -13.97
CA ASP A 43 12.43 -15.45 -15.01
C ASP A 43 13.70 -16.23 -14.69
N GLU A 44 14.72 -15.57 -14.17
CA GLU A 44 15.99 -16.16 -13.73
C GLU A 44 16.42 -15.58 -12.38
N GLY A 45 17.26 -16.33 -11.66
CA GLY A 45 17.74 -15.96 -10.35
C GLY A 45 16.75 -16.30 -9.23
N GLN A 46 16.95 -15.71 -8.05
CA GLN A 46 16.13 -16.02 -6.88
C GLN A 46 15.94 -14.79 -5.98
N ILE A 47 14.79 -14.73 -5.35
CA ILE A 47 14.49 -13.72 -4.32
C ILE A 47 14.23 -14.43 -3.00
N ASN A 48 15.14 -14.26 -2.06
CA ASN A 48 15.00 -14.80 -0.71
C ASN A 48 14.11 -13.85 0.11
N ARG A 49 12.90 -14.28 0.45
CA ARG A 49 11.98 -13.52 1.29
C ARG A 49 11.84 -14.19 2.64
N TYR A 50 11.78 -13.39 3.68
CA TYR A 50 11.31 -13.89 4.97
C TYR A 50 9.80 -14.10 4.89
N LYS A 51 9.31 -15.18 5.52
CA LYS A 51 7.86 -15.39 5.66
C LYS A 51 7.31 -14.37 6.65
N LYS A 52 6.69 -13.30 6.16
CA LYS A 52 6.27 -12.12 6.92
C LYS A 52 4.91 -11.64 6.44
N VAL A 53 4.24 -10.88 7.29
CA VAL A 53 3.04 -10.14 6.90
C VAL A 53 3.48 -8.93 6.07
N TYR A 54 2.97 -8.85 4.84
CA TYR A 54 3.26 -7.77 3.91
C TYR A 54 2.02 -6.89 3.73
N GLY A 55 2.22 -5.57 3.77
CA GLY A 55 1.25 -4.60 3.28
C GLY A 55 1.66 -4.14 1.88
N TYR A 56 0.72 -4.03 0.96
CA TYR A 56 0.96 -3.49 -0.37
C TYR A 56 -0.09 -2.46 -0.75
N VAL A 57 0.36 -1.30 -1.16
CA VAL A 57 -0.47 -0.22 -1.69
C VAL A 57 0.04 0.13 -3.07
N GLY A 58 -0.68 -0.31 -4.08
CA GLY A 58 -0.33 -0.08 -5.48
C GLY A 58 -1.01 1.15 -6.09
N PRO A 59 -0.66 1.51 -7.33
CA PRO A 59 -1.25 2.65 -8.03
C PRO A 59 -2.72 2.46 -8.38
N ILE A 60 -3.15 1.19 -8.50
CA ILE A 60 -4.55 0.80 -8.74
C ILE A 60 -5.04 0.02 -7.53
N PRO A 61 -5.82 0.64 -6.63
CA PRO A 61 -6.35 -0.03 -5.45
C PRO A 61 -7.33 -1.14 -5.81
N LEU A 62 -7.13 -2.32 -5.23
CA LEU A 62 -8.06 -3.43 -5.38
C LEU A 62 -9.21 -3.27 -4.39
N LEU A 63 -10.42 -3.13 -4.90
CA LEU A 63 -11.66 -3.13 -4.15
C LEU A 63 -12.66 -4.10 -4.77
N PHE A 64 -13.45 -4.72 -3.91
CA PHE A 64 -14.53 -5.64 -4.29
C PHE A 64 -15.88 -4.90 -4.18
N GLU A 65 -16.87 -5.33 -4.96
CA GLU A 65 -18.25 -4.89 -4.79
C GLU A 65 -18.86 -5.60 -3.56
N ASP A 66 -18.59 -5.02 -2.38
CA ASP A 66 -18.95 -5.55 -1.08
C ASP A 66 -18.97 -4.39 -0.06
N THR A 67 -19.32 -4.71 1.20
CA THR A 67 -19.30 -3.71 2.27
C THR A 67 -17.90 -3.10 2.46
N LEU A 68 -17.85 -1.89 3.00
CA LEU A 68 -16.58 -1.27 3.37
C LEU A 68 -15.86 -2.12 4.41
N ARG A 69 -16.59 -2.70 5.38
CA ARG A 69 -16.07 -3.66 6.36
C ARG A 69 -15.32 -4.79 5.68
N ASN A 70 -15.97 -5.51 4.76
CA ASN A 70 -15.37 -6.65 4.07
C ASN A 70 -14.18 -6.25 3.22
N ASN A 71 -14.21 -5.07 2.59
CA ASN A 71 -13.07 -4.52 1.85
C ASN A 71 -11.88 -4.21 2.76
N ILE A 72 -12.10 -3.71 3.99
CA ILE A 72 -11.03 -3.46 4.96
C ILE A 72 -10.48 -4.77 5.52
N HIS A 73 -11.35 -5.71 5.88
CA HIS A 73 -10.94 -7.02 6.45
C HIS A 73 -10.28 -7.95 5.42
N TYR A 74 -10.38 -7.67 4.13
CA TYR A 74 -9.82 -8.54 3.10
C TYR A 74 -8.31 -8.74 3.26
N GLY A 75 -7.92 -9.98 3.51
CA GLY A 75 -6.52 -10.38 3.71
C GLY A 75 -5.96 -10.11 5.10
N LEU A 76 -6.77 -9.66 6.06
CA LEU A 76 -6.36 -9.58 7.45
C LEU A 76 -6.36 -10.97 8.09
N GLU A 77 -5.37 -11.25 8.94
CA GLU A 77 -5.27 -12.51 9.70
C GLU A 77 -6.10 -12.44 11.01
N GLU A 78 -6.36 -11.25 11.51
CA GLU A 78 -7.08 -11.00 12.76
C GLU A 78 -8.28 -10.08 12.52
N ASP A 79 -9.34 -10.27 13.29
CA ASP A 79 -10.45 -9.32 13.33
C ASP A 79 -9.99 -8.00 13.97
N ILE A 80 -10.42 -6.89 13.37
CA ILE A 80 -10.13 -5.55 13.87
C ILE A 80 -11.43 -4.94 14.39
N GLU A 81 -11.37 -4.38 15.59
CA GLU A 81 -12.50 -3.67 16.20
C GLU A 81 -12.98 -2.52 15.32
N ASP A 82 -14.31 -2.39 15.20
CA ASP A 82 -14.95 -1.37 14.37
C ASP A 82 -14.46 0.05 14.69
N GLU A 83 -14.26 0.36 15.98
CA GLU A 83 -13.81 1.64 16.45
C GLU A 83 -12.44 2.00 15.90
N VAL A 84 -11.55 1.03 15.76
CA VAL A 84 -10.20 1.23 15.18
C VAL A 84 -10.31 1.54 13.70
N ILE A 85 -11.16 0.83 12.97
CA ILE A 85 -11.40 1.07 11.55
C ILE A 85 -12.01 2.46 11.34
N LEU A 86 -13.07 2.78 12.09
CA LEU A 86 -13.77 4.07 12.02
C LEU A 86 -12.84 5.24 12.35
N GLN A 87 -11.93 5.08 13.33
CA GLN A 87 -10.94 6.09 13.64
C GLN A 87 -10.00 6.35 12.45
N LYS A 88 -9.50 5.29 11.80
CA LYS A 88 -8.64 5.43 10.61
C LYS A 88 -9.38 6.05 9.43
N LEU A 89 -10.64 5.70 9.22
CA LEU A 89 -11.47 6.33 8.20
C LEU A 89 -11.62 7.84 8.45
N THR A 90 -11.83 8.22 9.71
CA THR A 90 -11.91 9.63 10.14
C THR A 90 -10.59 10.36 9.92
N ASP A 91 -9.46 9.79 10.36
CA ASP A 91 -8.11 10.36 10.18
C ASP A 91 -7.81 10.66 8.70
N PHE A 92 -8.22 9.77 7.81
CA PHE A 92 -8.04 9.92 6.37
C PHE A 92 -9.19 10.66 5.66
N ASN A 93 -10.14 11.18 6.41
CA ASN A 93 -11.32 11.88 5.86
C ASN A 93 -12.06 11.06 4.80
N VAL A 94 -12.42 9.83 5.17
CA VAL A 94 -13.20 8.90 4.34
C VAL A 94 -14.49 8.56 5.08
N PHE A 95 -15.66 8.82 4.49
CA PHE A 95 -16.97 8.56 5.08
C PHE A 95 -17.20 9.20 6.46
N ASN A 96 -16.68 10.41 6.66
CA ASN A 96 -16.87 11.15 7.89
C ASN A 96 -18.35 11.30 8.24
N ASP A 97 -18.66 11.23 9.53
CA ASP A 97 -19.99 11.38 10.11
C ASP A 97 -21.00 10.31 9.73
N ASN A 98 -20.58 9.24 9.03
CA ASN A 98 -21.46 8.12 8.70
C ASN A 98 -21.21 6.95 9.67
N LYS A 99 -22.09 6.78 10.65
CA LYS A 99 -22.02 5.67 11.63
C LYS A 99 -22.20 4.31 10.99
N ASP A 100 -22.91 4.26 9.86
CA ASP A 100 -23.18 3.04 9.10
C ASP A 100 -22.17 2.84 7.95
N ALA A 101 -21.07 3.59 7.96
CA ALA A 101 -20.07 3.54 6.87
C ALA A 101 -19.58 2.13 6.59
N LEU A 102 -19.37 1.32 7.63
CA LEU A 102 -18.84 -0.03 7.48
C LEU A 102 -19.79 -0.99 6.74
N GLU A 103 -21.09 -0.76 6.81
CA GLU A 103 -22.12 -1.56 6.13
C GLU A 103 -22.41 -1.06 4.71
N GLN A 104 -21.83 0.09 4.32
CA GLN A 104 -22.04 0.63 2.98
C GLN A 104 -21.36 -0.25 1.93
N ILE A 105 -22.13 -0.66 0.92
CA ILE A 105 -21.59 -1.37 -0.24
C ILE A 105 -20.79 -0.37 -1.09
N ILE A 106 -19.54 -0.70 -1.32
CA ILE A 106 -18.60 0.10 -2.11
C ILE A 106 -18.08 -0.68 -3.31
N SER A 107 -17.62 0.03 -4.31
CA SER A 107 -16.96 -0.55 -5.49
C SER A 107 -16.05 0.49 -6.14
N SER A 108 -15.23 0.08 -7.09
CA SER A 108 -14.43 0.99 -7.91
C SER A 108 -15.26 1.97 -8.76
N LYS A 109 -16.58 1.73 -8.90
CA LYS A 109 -17.51 2.60 -9.64
C LYS A 109 -18.14 3.68 -8.74
N THR A 110 -18.20 3.44 -7.43
CA THR A 110 -18.90 4.33 -6.47
C THR A 110 -17.94 5.25 -5.73
N LEU A 111 -16.64 5.01 -5.78
CA LEU A 111 -15.62 5.76 -5.07
C LEU A 111 -14.71 6.55 -6.00
N SER A 112 -14.21 7.70 -5.53
CA SER A 112 -13.13 8.41 -6.19
C SER A 112 -11.80 7.64 -6.06
N SER A 113 -10.84 7.91 -6.96
CA SER A 113 -9.50 7.32 -6.90
C SER A 113 -8.81 7.59 -5.56
N GLY A 114 -8.98 8.78 -5.01
CA GLY A 114 -8.44 9.14 -3.70
C GLY A 114 -9.06 8.35 -2.55
N GLN A 115 -10.40 8.15 -2.55
CA GLN A 115 -11.05 7.30 -1.54
C GLN A 115 -10.59 5.85 -1.63
N MET A 116 -10.50 5.30 -2.84
CA MET A 116 -9.99 3.94 -3.05
C MET A 116 -8.55 3.79 -2.52
N GLN A 117 -7.68 4.78 -2.79
CA GLN A 117 -6.30 4.78 -2.32
C GLN A 117 -6.23 4.79 -0.80
N LYS A 118 -7.04 5.63 -0.13
CA LYS A 118 -7.12 5.71 1.33
C LYS A 118 -7.56 4.37 1.94
N ILE A 119 -8.61 3.75 1.40
CA ILE A 119 -9.09 2.44 1.87
C ILE A 119 -8.02 1.36 1.70
N SER A 120 -7.35 1.32 0.55
CA SER A 120 -6.25 0.38 0.30
C SER A 120 -5.11 0.56 1.31
N TYR A 121 -4.76 1.81 1.62
CA TYR A 121 -3.74 2.12 2.62
C TYR A 121 -4.17 1.71 4.04
N ILE A 122 -5.39 2.07 4.46
CA ILE A 122 -5.95 1.69 5.76
C ILE A 122 -5.92 0.16 5.94
N ARG A 123 -6.38 -0.59 4.94
CA ARG A 123 -6.30 -2.05 4.94
C ARG A 123 -4.87 -2.56 5.11
N ALA A 124 -3.91 -1.98 4.38
CA ALA A 124 -2.52 -2.40 4.43
C ALA A 124 -1.88 -2.18 5.80
N ILE A 125 -2.15 -1.05 6.48
CA ILE A 125 -1.57 -0.76 7.80
C ILE A 125 -2.27 -1.50 8.94
N LEU A 126 -3.57 -1.75 8.83
CA LEU A 126 -4.33 -2.49 9.85
C LEU A 126 -3.88 -3.95 9.96
N ASN A 127 -3.31 -4.51 8.89
CA ASN A 127 -2.69 -5.84 8.90
C ASN A 127 -1.37 -5.89 9.70
N LYS A 128 -0.95 -4.78 10.32
CA LYS A 128 0.31 -4.67 11.09
C LYS A 128 1.50 -5.27 10.34
N PRO A 129 1.77 -4.86 9.10
CA PRO A 129 2.79 -5.49 8.28
C PRO A 129 4.19 -5.24 8.84
N GLU A 130 5.09 -6.21 8.67
CA GLU A 130 6.50 -6.01 8.96
C GLU A 130 7.24 -5.34 7.80
N ILE A 131 6.69 -5.49 6.57
CA ILE A 131 7.19 -4.83 5.37
C ILE A 131 6.00 -4.17 4.65
N LEU A 132 6.11 -2.88 4.40
CA LEU A 132 5.12 -2.10 3.68
C LEU A 132 5.68 -1.69 2.32
N PHE A 133 5.04 -2.17 1.26
CA PHE A 133 5.32 -1.80 -0.12
C PHE A 133 4.38 -0.70 -0.56
N LEU A 134 4.93 0.40 -1.05
CA LEU A 134 4.20 1.59 -1.49
C LEU A 134 4.58 1.90 -2.93
N ASP A 135 3.67 1.70 -3.86
CA ASP A 135 3.87 2.04 -5.27
C ASP A 135 2.99 3.22 -5.65
N GLU A 136 3.58 4.41 -5.64
CA GLU A 136 2.90 5.70 -5.88
C GLU A 136 1.69 5.93 -4.96
N ALA A 137 1.77 5.48 -3.71
CA ALA A 137 0.66 5.42 -2.77
C ALA A 137 0.02 6.78 -2.43
N THR A 138 0.69 7.90 -2.70
CA THR A 138 0.19 9.26 -2.44
C THR A 138 -0.30 10.00 -3.68
N ALA A 139 -0.23 9.39 -4.88
CA ALA A 139 -0.49 10.08 -6.15
C ALA A 139 -1.89 10.71 -6.24
N ASN A 140 -2.89 10.05 -5.65
CA ASN A 140 -4.29 10.46 -5.69
C ASN A 140 -4.81 11.04 -4.36
N LEU A 141 -3.92 11.31 -3.38
CA LEU A 141 -4.31 11.83 -2.08
C LEU A 141 -4.36 13.36 -2.06
N ASP A 142 -5.34 13.91 -1.34
CA ASP A 142 -5.37 15.32 -1.00
C ASP A 142 -4.30 15.68 0.06
N LYS A 143 -3.99 16.97 0.22
CA LYS A 143 -2.92 17.45 1.11
C LYS A 143 -3.06 16.98 2.56
N ASN A 144 -4.29 16.95 3.08
CA ASN A 144 -4.53 16.53 4.47
C ASN A 144 -4.27 15.03 4.61
N SER A 145 -4.72 14.22 3.65
CA SER A 145 -4.48 12.79 3.65
C SER A 145 -3.00 12.45 3.47
N VAL A 146 -2.25 13.21 2.65
CA VAL A 146 -0.78 13.08 2.56
C VAL A 146 -0.13 13.39 3.92
N TYR A 147 -0.61 14.42 4.64
CA TYR A 147 -0.09 14.74 5.96
C TYR A 147 -0.28 13.57 6.94
N TYR A 148 -1.49 12.99 7.03
CA TYR A 148 -1.75 11.83 7.90
C TYR A 148 -0.98 10.59 7.46
N PHE A 149 -0.90 10.33 6.16
CA PHE A 149 -0.08 9.27 5.60
C PHE A 149 1.38 9.38 6.07
N ASN A 150 1.99 10.55 5.97
CA ASN A 150 3.36 10.78 6.41
C ASN A 150 3.53 10.62 7.93
N GLN A 151 2.53 11.02 8.73
CA GLN A 151 2.55 10.78 10.17
C GLN A 151 2.57 9.28 10.51
N GLU A 152 1.80 8.47 9.81
CA GLU A 152 1.78 7.01 9.99
C GLU A 152 3.09 6.37 9.51
N ILE A 153 3.61 6.79 8.36
CA ILE A 153 4.90 6.33 7.81
C ILE A 153 6.06 6.63 8.78
N ASN A 154 6.08 7.82 9.36
CA ASN A 154 7.14 8.23 10.30
C ASN A 154 7.11 7.43 11.61
N LYS A 155 5.96 6.90 12.01
CA LYS A 155 5.79 6.04 13.19
C LYS A 155 5.99 4.57 12.88
N PHE A 156 6.09 4.21 11.61
CA PHE A 156 6.17 2.82 11.21
C PHE A 156 7.55 2.23 11.52
N GLU A 157 7.61 1.24 12.41
CA GLU A 157 8.84 0.63 12.88
C GLU A 157 9.35 -0.51 11.97
N GLY A 158 8.55 -0.91 10.97
CA GLY A 158 8.91 -1.96 10.02
C GLY A 158 9.79 -1.47 8.87
N THR A 159 9.91 -2.31 7.86
CA THR A 159 10.60 -1.97 6.61
C THR A 159 9.64 -1.32 5.63
N ILE A 160 10.00 -0.19 5.03
CA ILE A 160 9.24 0.44 3.96
C ILE A 160 10.04 0.38 2.67
N ILE A 161 9.38 -0.01 1.58
CA ILE A 161 9.91 0.07 0.23
C ILE A 161 8.92 0.91 -0.58
N ASN A 162 9.34 2.12 -0.92
CA ASN A 162 8.49 3.14 -1.52
C ASN A 162 8.97 3.54 -2.92
N VAL A 163 8.09 3.40 -3.89
CA VAL A 163 8.25 3.97 -5.23
C VAL A 163 7.49 5.29 -5.27
N THR A 164 8.19 6.38 -5.50
CA THR A 164 7.57 7.70 -5.59
C THR A 164 8.32 8.62 -6.53
N HIS A 165 7.58 9.50 -7.19
CA HIS A 165 8.14 10.62 -7.95
C HIS A 165 8.38 11.88 -7.09
N LYS A 166 7.98 11.84 -5.81
CA LYS A 166 8.10 12.96 -4.85
C LYS A 166 8.83 12.51 -3.59
N PRO A 167 10.13 12.21 -3.69
CA PRO A 167 10.93 11.69 -2.57
C PRO A 167 11.01 12.65 -1.39
N GLU A 168 10.87 13.94 -1.62
CA GLU A 168 10.89 14.99 -0.61
C GLU A 168 9.69 14.94 0.36
N GLN A 169 8.73 14.06 0.10
CA GLN A 169 7.57 13.83 0.98
C GLN A 169 7.80 12.71 2.00
N PHE A 170 9.01 12.10 2.00
CA PHE A 170 9.35 10.94 2.86
C PHE A 170 10.65 11.15 3.62
#